data_082164bb443a170af7da16b12d1324d0
#
_entry.id   082164bb443a170af7da16b12d1324d0
#
_cell.length_a   1.000
_cell.length_b   1.000
_cell.length_c   1.000
_cell.angle_alpha   90.00
_cell.angle_beta   90.00
_cell.angle_gamma   90.00
#
_symmetry.space_group_name_H-M   'P 1'
#
loop_
_entity.id
_entity.type
_entity.pdbx_description
1 polymer ?
#
loop_
_entity_poly.entity_id
_entity_poly.type
_entity_poly.pdbx_seq_one_letter_code
_entity_poly.pdbx_strand_id
1 'polypeptide(L)'
;MDKRLKNKKAIVTGGSRGIGEGIVKRLYNEGVEIIISDIREELAQNLIKDLDHNQISFFQTDLSQEEEIKKLMDYTKAKWGSLDFLINNAGIEDGYTLADQTYESYRKTMKVNMDAPFLCSKYALSLLEQSRTPRIVMITSIQGVRGYKGNISYNTAKGGLINMTRVLAVELAEKNILVNSVAPGFINTPLSVMKDGNLEWDTDWFNDVYLKYEKLPMGRYGNPDDIAGAVYFFCSEDSKYVTGQTLLVDGGVSSTF
;
A
#
# COMPACT_ATOMS: atom_id res chain seq x y z
N MET A 1 14.37 -5.04 -22.46
CA MET A 1 14.82 -5.41 -21.10
C MET A 1 14.09 -6.68 -20.69
N ASP A 2 14.80 -7.65 -20.14
CA ASP A 2 14.16 -8.85 -19.59
C ASP A 2 13.24 -8.47 -18.44
N LYS A 3 11.97 -8.83 -18.54
CA LYS A 3 10.98 -8.58 -17.50
C LYS A 3 11.24 -9.53 -16.31
N ARG A 4 11.80 -8.99 -15.23
CA ARG A 4 12.31 -9.78 -14.09
C ARG A 4 11.23 -10.48 -13.27
N LEU A 5 9.96 -10.01 -13.35
CA LEU A 5 8.81 -10.58 -12.66
C LEU A 5 7.79 -11.22 -13.60
N LYS A 6 8.22 -11.60 -14.80
CA LYS A 6 7.34 -12.20 -15.82
C LYS A 6 6.60 -13.42 -15.27
N ASN A 7 5.29 -13.48 -15.55
CA ASN A 7 4.37 -14.55 -15.15
C ASN A 7 4.13 -14.64 -13.62
N LYS A 8 4.55 -13.64 -12.84
CA LYS A 8 4.15 -13.52 -11.44
C LYS A 8 2.74 -12.96 -11.33
N LYS A 9 2.08 -13.23 -10.22
CA LYS A 9 0.68 -12.90 -9.96
C LYS A 9 0.57 -12.01 -8.73
N ALA A 10 -0.09 -10.87 -8.86
CA ALA A 10 -0.23 -9.90 -7.78
C ALA A 10 -1.68 -9.47 -7.55
N ILE A 11 -2.05 -9.30 -6.29
CA ILE A 11 -3.21 -8.49 -5.89
C ILE A 11 -2.67 -7.15 -5.39
N VAL A 12 -3.22 -6.05 -5.92
CA VAL A 12 -2.95 -4.69 -5.41
C VAL A 12 -4.26 -4.11 -4.89
N THR A 13 -4.37 -3.97 -3.56
CA THR A 13 -5.54 -3.35 -2.94
C THR A 13 -5.46 -1.82 -3.06
N GLY A 14 -6.58 -1.15 -3.35
CA GLY A 14 -6.58 0.28 -3.63
C GLY A 14 -5.75 0.64 -4.88
N GLY A 15 -5.74 -0.26 -5.88
CA GLY A 15 -4.85 -0.19 -7.04
C GLY A 15 -5.30 0.77 -8.14
N SER A 16 -6.48 1.41 -8.03
CA SER A 16 -7.07 2.20 -9.12
C SER A 16 -6.54 3.63 -9.20
N ARG A 17 -5.84 4.13 -8.19
CA ARG A 17 -5.31 5.51 -8.15
C ARG A 17 -4.12 5.68 -7.21
N GLY A 18 -3.43 6.81 -7.33
CA GLY A 18 -2.36 7.22 -6.42
C GLY A 18 -1.22 6.21 -6.34
N ILE A 19 -0.74 5.90 -5.12
CA ILE A 19 0.35 4.94 -4.91
C ILE A 19 0.01 3.58 -5.51
N GLY A 20 -1.24 3.09 -5.34
CA GLY A 20 -1.68 1.81 -5.89
C GLY A 20 -1.58 1.76 -7.41
N GLU A 21 -1.99 2.81 -8.10
CA GLU A 21 -1.85 2.95 -9.56
C GLU A 21 -0.38 2.91 -10.00
N GLY A 22 0.50 3.64 -9.31
CA GLY A 22 1.95 3.59 -9.58
C GLY A 22 2.52 2.19 -9.40
N ILE A 23 2.09 1.47 -8.36
CA ILE A 23 2.48 0.08 -8.12
C ILE A 23 1.97 -0.84 -9.26
N VAL A 24 0.70 -0.69 -9.66
CA VAL A 24 0.11 -1.46 -10.78
C VAL A 24 0.91 -1.23 -12.05
N LYS A 25 1.17 0.03 -12.43
CA LYS A 25 1.96 0.39 -13.62
C LYS A 25 3.36 -0.22 -13.59
N ARG A 26 4.04 -0.12 -12.43
CA ARG A 26 5.38 -0.68 -12.27
C ARG A 26 5.40 -2.20 -12.42
N LEU A 27 4.55 -2.91 -11.69
CA LEU A 27 4.49 -4.37 -11.73
C LEU A 27 4.06 -4.89 -13.12
N TYR A 28 3.12 -4.20 -13.77
CA TYR A 28 2.73 -4.50 -15.15
C TYR A 28 3.91 -4.41 -16.12
N ASN A 29 4.72 -3.35 -16.04
CA ASN A 29 5.89 -3.17 -16.87
C ASN A 29 6.94 -4.28 -16.66
N GLU A 30 6.96 -4.90 -15.49
CA GLU A 30 7.81 -6.06 -15.16
C GLU A 30 7.19 -7.41 -15.55
N GLY A 31 6.00 -7.41 -16.14
CA GLY A 31 5.32 -8.59 -16.69
C GLY A 31 4.49 -9.39 -15.68
N VAL A 32 4.08 -8.75 -14.58
CA VAL A 32 3.21 -9.33 -13.57
C VAL A 32 1.76 -9.34 -14.05
N GLU A 33 1.04 -10.44 -13.84
CA GLU A 33 -0.41 -10.49 -13.94
C GLU A 33 -1.05 -9.91 -12.68
N ILE A 34 -1.99 -8.96 -12.82
CA ILE A 34 -2.47 -8.16 -11.70
C ILE A 34 -3.99 -8.25 -11.54
N ILE A 35 -4.45 -8.44 -10.31
CA ILE A 35 -5.81 -8.12 -9.89
C ILE A 35 -5.77 -6.79 -9.16
N ILE A 36 -6.42 -5.77 -9.72
CA ILE A 36 -6.74 -4.53 -9.03
C ILE A 36 -7.97 -4.78 -8.15
N SER A 37 -7.82 -4.64 -6.83
CA SER A 37 -8.93 -4.68 -5.88
C SER A 37 -9.22 -3.27 -5.38
N ASP A 38 -10.36 -2.71 -5.73
CA ASP A 38 -10.76 -1.35 -5.35
C ASP A 38 -12.30 -1.24 -5.32
N ILE A 39 -12.82 -0.21 -4.68
CA ILE A 39 -14.25 0.14 -4.73
C ILE A 39 -14.59 0.96 -5.99
N ARG A 40 -13.60 1.51 -6.69
CA ARG A 40 -13.73 2.48 -7.79
C ARG A 40 -13.57 1.80 -9.14
N GLU A 41 -14.64 1.21 -9.63
CA GLU A 41 -14.63 0.48 -10.90
C GLU A 41 -14.22 1.36 -12.08
N GLU A 42 -14.78 2.56 -12.22
CA GLU A 42 -14.50 3.45 -13.35
C GLU A 42 -13.01 3.78 -13.48
N LEU A 43 -12.34 4.12 -12.36
CA LEU A 43 -10.91 4.44 -12.37
C LEU A 43 -10.07 3.19 -12.72
N ALA A 44 -10.43 2.03 -12.20
CA ALA A 44 -9.75 0.79 -12.53
C ALA A 44 -9.90 0.44 -14.00
N GLN A 45 -11.10 0.58 -14.58
CA GLN A 45 -11.34 0.30 -16.01
C GLN A 45 -10.59 1.27 -16.93
N ASN A 46 -10.46 2.55 -16.54
CA ASN A 46 -9.66 3.50 -17.29
C ASN A 46 -8.18 3.10 -17.28
N LEU A 47 -7.64 2.75 -16.10
CA LEU A 47 -6.26 2.29 -15.98
C LEU A 47 -6.00 1.01 -16.80
N ILE A 48 -6.94 0.07 -16.81
CA ILE A 48 -6.83 -1.17 -17.61
C ILE A 48 -6.83 -0.87 -19.11
N LYS A 49 -7.62 0.10 -19.58
CA LYS A 49 -7.63 0.51 -21.00
C LYS A 49 -6.30 1.12 -21.43
N ASP A 50 -5.65 1.87 -20.54
CA ASP A 50 -4.37 2.53 -20.81
C ASP A 50 -3.18 1.56 -20.86
N LEU A 51 -3.33 0.36 -20.26
CA LEU A 51 -2.29 -0.66 -20.19
C LEU A 51 -2.58 -1.81 -21.18
N ASP A 52 -2.82 -3.02 -20.72
CA ASP A 52 -3.19 -4.18 -21.55
C ASP A 52 -4.16 -5.08 -20.78
N HIS A 53 -5.33 -5.30 -21.37
CA HIS A 53 -6.42 -6.09 -20.76
C HIS A 53 -6.03 -7.54 -20.44
N ASN A 54 -5.00 -8.10 -21.10
CA ASN A 54 -4.66 -9.51 -20.94
C ASN A 54 -3.93 -9.81 -19.63
N GLN A 55 -3.24 -8.81 -19.04
CA GLN A 55 -2.44 -8.98 -17.82
C GLN A 55 -3.08 -8.36 -16.58
N ILE A 56 -4.13 -7.56 -16.73
CA ILE A 56 -4.77 -6.86 -15.62
C ILE A 56 -6.25 -7.17 -15.59
N SER A 57 -6.75 -7.48 -14.42
CA SER A 57 -8.18 -7.62 -14.15
C SER A 57 -8.58 -6.78 -12.95
N PHE A 58 -9.84 -6.42 -12.90
CA PHE A 58 -10.44 -5.70 -11.77
C PHE A 58 -11.39 -6.61 -11.01
N PHE A 59 -11.38 -6.51 -9.70
CA PHE A 59 -12.36 -7.11 -8.82
C PHE A 59 -12.82 -6.06 -7.80
N GLN A 60 -14.08 -5.66 -7.89
CA GLN A 60 -14.65 -4.68 -6.97
C GLN A 60 -14.68 -5.25 -5.55
N THR A 61 -14.13 -4.51 -4.59
CA THR A 61 -14.02 -4.97 -3.21
C THR A 61 -14.11 -3.80 -2.24
N ASP A 62 -15.11 -3.79 -1.38
CA ASP A 62 -15.09 -2.98 -0.17
C ASP A 62 -14.34 -3.74 0.94
N LEU A 63 -13.10 -3.34 1.17
CA LEU A 63 -12.21 -3.97 2.14
C LEU A 63 -12.65 -3.78 3.60
N SER A 64 -13.66 -2.94 3.87
CA SER A 64 -14.30 -2.88 5.19
C SER A 64 -15.22 -4.07 5.47
N GLN A 65 -15.48 -4.91 4.47
CA GLN A 65 -16.38 -6.06 4.50
C GLN A 65 -15.60 -7.36 4.35
N GLU A 66 -15.54 -8.16 5.41
CA GLU A 66 -14.78 -9.43 5.41
C GLU A 66 -15.23 -10.38 4.30
N GLU A 67 -16.54 -10.47 4.04
CA GLU A 67 -17.09 -11.35 3.00
C GLU A 67 -16.66 -10.95 1.59
N GLU A 68 -16.42 -9.67 1.32
CA GLU A 68 -15.90 -9.24 0.02
C GLU A 68 -14.42 -9.58 -0.15
N ILE A 69 -13.65 -9.54 0.94
CA ILE A 69 -12.26 -10.01 0.93
C ILE A 69 -12.21 -11.52 0.63
N LYS A 70 -13.09 -12.32 1.22
CA LYS A 70 -13.20 -13.76 0.91
C LYS A 70 -13.52 -14.00 -0.57
N LYS A 71 -14.51 -13.27 -1.12
CA LYS A 71 -14.85 -13.35 -2.55
C LYS A 71 -13.67 -12.98 -3.47
N LEU A 72 -12.87 -11.97 -3.09
CA LEU A 72 -11.64 -11.63 -3.81
C LEU A 72 -10.65 -12.80 -3.83
N MET A 73 -10.47 -13.49 -2.70
CA MET A 73 -9.57 -14.63 -2.64
C MET A 73 -10.10 -15.86 -3.40
N ASP A 74 -11.42 -16.11 -3.35
CA ASP A 74 -12.06 -17.15 -4.14
C ASP A 74 -11.92 -16.89 -5.64
N TYR A 75 -12.14 -15.64 -6.07
CA TYR A 75 -11.88 -15.23 -7.46
C TYR A 75 -10.42 -15.45 -7.87
N THR A 76 -9.48 -15.07 -7.02
CA THR A 76 -8.05 -15.26 -7.24
C THR A 76 -7.69 -16.74 -7.37
N LYS A 77 -8.28 -17.58 -6.50
CA LYS A 77 -8.11 -19.04 -6.54
C LYS A 77 -8.63 -19.64 -7.84
N ALA A 78 -9.83 -19.25 -8.24
CA ALA A 78 -10.45 -19.74 -9.49
C ALA A 78 -9.65 -19.29 -10.72
N LYS A 79 -9.11 -18.05 -10.72
CA LYS A 79 -8.37 -17.49 -11.85
C LYS A 79 -6.95 -18.06 -11.97
N TRP A 80 -6.23 -18.21 -10.85
CA TRP A 80 -4.80 -18.49 -10.86
C TRP A 80 -4.36 -19.71 -10.04
N GLY A 81 -5.12 -20.11 -9.02
CA GLY A 81 -4.76 -21.19 -8.09
C GLY A 81 -3.57 -20.87 -7.18
N SER A 82 -2.88 -19.76 -7.38
CA SER A 82 -1.71 -19.32 -6.61
C SER A 82 -1.60 -17.79 -6.62
N LEU A 83 -0.81 -17.23 -5.69
CA LEU A 83 -0.54 -15.81 -5.61
C LEU A 83 0.94 -15.59 -5.25
N ASP A 84 1.67 -14.78 -6.03
CA ASP A 84 3.06 -14.45 -5.70
C ASP A 84 3.15 -13.22 -4.80
N PHE A 85 2.36 -12.17 -5.07
CA PHE A 85 2.48 -10.90 -4.36
C PHE A 85 1.12 -10.41 -3.87
N LEU A 86 1.01 -10.18 -2.55
CA LEU A 86 -0.10 -9.45 -1.95
C LEU A 86 0.39 -8.06 -1.54
N ILE A 87 -0.13 -7.03 -2.21
CA ILE A 87 0.20 -5.64 -1.90
C ILE A 87 -0.98 -5.00 -1.16
N ASN A 88 -0.86 -4.88 0.15
CA ASN A 88 -1.82 -4.22 1.02
C ASN A 88 -1.57 -2.70 0.99
N ASN A 89 -2.16 -2.02 -0.01
CA ASN A 89 -1.97 -0.59 -0.24
C ASN A 89 -3.20 0.24 0.13
N ALA A 90 -4.40 -0.31 0.04
CA ALA A 90 -5.62 0.45 0.34
C ALA A 90 -5.55 1.14 1.71
N GLY A 91 -6.03 2.37 1.75
CA GLY A 91 -6.08 3.16 2.97
C GLY A 91 -6.96 4.39 2.83
N ILE A 92 -7.46 4.86 3.97
CA ILE A 92 -8.22 6.10 4.11
C ILE A 92 -7.67 6.91 5.27
N GLU A 93 -7.91 8.21 5.22
CA GLU A 93 -7.52 9.18 6.23
C GLU A 93 -8.73 10.04 6.59
N ASP A 94 -8.90 10.41 7.85
CA ASP A 94 -10.06 11.18 8.31
C ASP A 94 -9.72 12.57 8.87
N GLY A 95 -8.46 12.81 9.25
CA GLY A 95 -7.95 14.13 9.61
C GLY A 95 -8.56 14.73 10.89
N TYR A 96 -8.90 13.89 11.90
CA TYR A 96 -9.48 14.38 13.15
C TYR A 96 -8.46 14.43 14.30
N THR A 97 -8.59 15.48 15.15
CA THR A 97 -7.90 15.54 16.45
C THR A 97 -8.56 14.58 17.45
N LEU A 98 -7.94 14.33 18.59
CA LEU A 98 -8.54 13.51 19.66
C LEU A 98 -9.91 14.05 20.11
N ALA A 99 -10.07 15.38 20.16
CA ALA A 99 -11.32 16.01 20.59
C ALA A 99 -12.46 15.81 19.59
N ASP A 100 -12.14 15.78 18.29
CA ASP A 100 -13.15 15.75 17.22
C ASP A 100 -13.37 14.33 16.68
N GLN A 101 -12.50 13.38 17.01
CA GLN A 101 -12.57 12.00 16.54
C GLN A 101 -13.77 11.28 17.15
N THR A 102 -14.75 10.92 16.32
CA THR A 102 -15.84 10.02 16.77
C THR A 102 -15.35 8.56 16.78
N TYR A 103 -15.94 7.75 17.65
CA TYR A 103 -15.63 6.31 17.68
C TYR A 103 -15.99 5.62 16.35
N GLU A 104 -17.05 6.04 15.70
CA GLU A 104 -17.47 5.53 14.38
C GLU A 104 -16.42 5.82 13.31
N SER A 105 -15.94 7.07 13.19
CA SER A 105 -14.88 7.43 12.24
C SER A 105 -13.57 6.69 12.54
N TYR A 106 -13.18 6.62 13.82
CA TYR A 106 -12.03 5.83 14.25
C TYR A 106 -12.15 4.36 13.79
N ARG A 107 -13.29 3.70 14.06
CA ARG A 107 -13.52 2.31 13.67
C ARG A 107 -13.53 2.11 12.13
N LYS A 108 -14.09 3.06 11.40
CA LYS A 108 -14.06 3.04 9.92
C LYS A 108 -12.62 3.04 9.40
N THR A 109 -11.78 3.94 9.92
CA THR A 109 -10.36 4.02 9.53
C THR A 109 -9.62 2.74 9.93
N MET A 110 -9.84 2.21 11.13
CA MET A 110 -9.23 0.95 11.56
C MET A 110 -9.63 -0.24 10.68
N LYS A 111 -10.90 -0.36 10.30
CA LYS A 111 -11.37 -1.44 9.41
C LYS A 111 -10.61 -1.49 8.10
N VAL A 112 -10.42 -0.33 7.45
CA VAL A 112 -9.75 -0.29 6.14
C VAL A 112 -8.22 -0.38 6.27
N ASN A 113 -7.64 0.34 7.25
CA ASN A 113 -6.19 0.48 7.32
C ASN A 113 -5.50 -0.61 8.15
N MET A 114 -6.23 -1.34 9.00
CA MET A 114 -5.66 -2.33 9.91
C MET A 114 -6.30 -3.72 9.76
N ASP A 115 -7.66 -3.79 9.88
CA ASP A 115 -8.35 -5.07 9.81
C ASP A 115 -8.27 -5.67 8.39
N ALA A 116 -8.43 -4.86 7.35
CA ALA A 116 -8.38 -5.33 5.97
C ALA A 116 -7.01 -5.93 5.57
N PRO A 117 -5.84 -5.30 5.81
CA PRO A 117 -4.54 -5.94 5.58
C PRO A 117 -4.35 -7.26 6.33
N PHE A 118 -4.86 -7.37 7.56
CA PHE A 118 -4.87 -8.62 8.31
C PHE A 118 -5.72 -9.68 7.61
N LEU A 119 -6.95 -9.37 7.26
CA LEU A 119 -7.89 -10.30 6.61
C LEU A 119 -7.40 -10.70 5.21
N CYS A 120 -6.89 -9.76 4.42
CA CYS A 120 -6.28 -10.07 3.12
C CYS A 120 -5.10 -11.03 3.27
N SER A 121 -4.21 -10.79 4.23
CA SER A 121 -3.06 -11.68 4.48
C SER A 121 -3.51 -13.06 4.95
N LYS A 122 -4.49 -13.12 5.86
CA LYS A 122 -5.06 -14.38 6.38
C LYS A 122 -5.69 -15.23 5.26
N TYR A 123 -6.55 -14.63 4.44
CA TYR A 123 -7.28 -15.37 3.41
C TYR A 123 -6.44 -15.65 2.15
N ALA A 124 -5.38 -14.87 1.89
CA ALA A 124 -4.43 -15.14 0.82
C ALA A 124 -3.42 -16.25 1.16
N LEU A 125 -3.30 -16.66 2.43
CA LEU A 125 -2.23 -17.55 2.90
C LEU A 125 -2.13 -18.83 2.07
N SER A 126 -3.22 -19.54 1.85
CA SER A 126 -3.23 -20.78 1.07
C SER A 126 -2.82 -20.60 -0.40
N LEU A 127 -3.05 -19.42 -0.98
CA LEU A 127 -2.63 -19.08 -2.34
C LEU A 127 -1.14 -18.72 -2.40
N LEU A 128 -0.66 -17.98 -1.40
CA LEU A 128 0.76 -17.64 -1.25
C LEU A 128 1.63 -18.89 -1.05
N GLU A 129 1.16 -19.87 -0.29
CA GLU A 129 1.84 -21.16 -0.08
C GLU A 129 2.03 -21.96 -1.39
N GLN A 130 1.26 -21.67 -2.44
CA GLN A 130 1.43 -22.30 -3.75
C GLN A 130 2.48 -21.59 -4.63
N SER A 131 3.00 -20.45 -4.19
CA SER A 131 4.03 -19.71 -4.92
C SER A 131 5.43 -20.17 -4.51
N ARG A 132 6.39 -20.08 -5.45
CA ARG A 132 7.81 -20.28 -5.16
C ARG A 132 8.50 -19.04 -4.59
N THR A 133 7.86 -17.88 -4.74
CA THR A 133 8.43 -16.58 -4.32
C THR A 133 7.36 -15.69 -3.67
N PRO A 134 6.66 -16.19 -2.63
CA PRO A 134 5.55 -15.44 -2.06
C PRO A 134 6.02 -14.21 -1.28
N ARG A 135 5.34 -13.08 -1.47
CA ARG A 135 5.63 -11.81 -0.81
C ARG A 135 4.35 -11.14 -0.32
N ILE A 136 4.40 -10.57 0.87
CA ILE A 136 3.40 -9.62 1.35
C ILE A 136 4.10 -8.27 1.54
N VAL A 137 3.58 -7.23 0.91
CA VAL A 137 4.09 -5.87 1.06
C VAL A 137 2.97 -4.98 1.62
N MET A 138 3.24 -4.36 2.78
CA MET A 138 2.32 -3.43 3.43
C MET A 138 2.69 -1.99 3.08
N ILE A 139 1.75 -1.19 2.61
CA ILE A 139 1.96 0.26 2.46
C ILE A 139 1.53 0.93 3.78
N THR A 140 2.53 1.28 4.56
CA THR A 140 2.38 1.94 5.86
C THR A 140 2.41 3.47 5.71
N SER A 141 3.13 4.19 6.54
CA SER A 141 3.36 5.63 6.44
C SER A 141 4.49 6.03 7.40
N ILE A 142 5.18 7.14 7.13
CA ILE A 142 6.02 7.80 8.14
C ILE A 142 5.23 8.16 9.39
N GLN A 143 3.92 8.39 9.27
CA GLN A 143 3.01 8.62 10.41
C GLN A 143 2.82 7.36 11.29
N GLY A 144 3.21 6.19 10.84
CA GLY A 144 3.30 4.99 11.67
C GLY A 144 4.59 4.91 12.48
N VAL A 145 5.60 5.71 12.13
CA VAL A 145 6.91 5.79 12.82
C VAL A 145 6.99 7.03 13.71
N ARG A 146 6.34 8.12 13.30
CA ARG A 146 6.36 9.40 14.01
C ARG A 146 4.92 9.90 14.19
N GLY A 147 4.65 10.54 15.34
CA GLY A 147 3.34 11.15 15.59
C GLY A 147 3.12 12.36 14.69
N TYR A 148 1.92 12.45 14.13
CA TYR A 148 1.43 13.59 13.35
C TYR A 148 0.11 14.07 13.94
N LYS A 149 -0.02 15.38 14.19
CA LYS A 149 -1.19 15.98 14.83
C LYS A 149 -2.43 15.89 13.92
N GLY A 150 -3.58 15.59 14.51
CA GLY A 150 -4.85 15.63 13.78
C GLY A 150 -5.14 14.39 12.94
N ASN A 151 -4.57 13.24 13.29
CA ASN A 151 -4.74 12.01 12.50
C ASN A 151 -4.59 10.75 13.35
N ILE A 152 -5.29 10.71 14.49
CA ILE A 152 -5.05 9.67 15.51
C ILE A 152 -5.38 8.25 15.01
N SER A 153 -6.48 8.07 14.30
CA SER A 153 -6.91 6.78 13.78
C SER A 153 -5.92 6.24 12.74
N TYR A 154 -5.50 7.10 11.83
CA TYR A 154 -4.54 6.76 10.77
C TYR A 154 -3.14 6.42 11.34
N ASN A 155 -2.59 7.30 12.21
CA ASN A 155 -1.29 7.06 12.86
C ASN A 155 -1.30 5.73 13.63
N THR A 156 -2.37 5.47 14.39
CA THR A 156 -2.53 4.24 15.15
C THR A 156 -2.55 3.01 14.23
N ALA A 157 -3.34 3.05 13.16
CA ALA A 157 -3.42 1.96 12.21
C ALA A 157 -2.09 1.71 11.50
N LYS A 158 -1.42 2.76 11.02
CA LYS A 158 -0.13 2.63 10.31
C LYS A 158 1.00 2.18 11.22
N GLY A 159 1.00 2.60 12.49
CA GLY A 159 1.92 2.08 13.52
C GLY A 159 1.68 0.60 13.83
N GLY A 160 0.42 0.21 13.99
CA GLY A 160 0.01 -1.18 14.15
C GLY A 160 0.42 -2.04 12.96
N LEU A 161 0.26 -1.53 11.74
CA LEU A 161 0.61 -2.24 10.50
C LEU A 161 2.14 -2.48 10.37
N ILE A 162 2.97 -1.53 10.84
CA ILE A 162 4.43 -1.72 10.93
C ILE A 162 4.76 -2.88 11.87
N ASN A 163 4.10 -2.97 13.02
CA ASN A 163 4.34 -4.08 13.94
C ASN A 163 3.76 -5.41 13.43
N MET A 164 2.59 -5.38 12.80
CA MET A 164 2.00 -6.55 12.11
C MET A 164 2.95 -7.10 11.05
N THR A 165 3.64 -6.24 10.29
CA THR A 165 4.67 -6.66 9.32
C THR A 165 5.74 -7.55 9.99
N ARG A 166 6.23 -7.17 11.17
CA ARG A 166 7.23 -7.93 11.92
C ARG A 166 6.70 -9.26 12.42
N VAL A 167 5.49 -9.26 12.97
CA VAL A 167 4.83 -10.48 13.47
C VAL A 167 4.64 -11.48 12.33
N LEU A 168 4.03 -11.05 11.22
CA LEU A 168 3.80 -11.92 10.07
C LEU A 168 5.12 -12.40 9.43
N ALA A 169 6.17 -11.59 9.43
CA ALA A 169 7.47 -12.00 8.94
C ALA A 169 8.06 -13.17 9.75
N VAL A 170 7.89 -13.16 11.07
CA VAL A 170 8.33 -14.24 11.96
C VAL A 170 7.45 -15.48 11.80
N GLU A 171 6.12 -15.32 11.83
CA GLU A 171 5.19 -16.45 11.73
C GLU A 171 5.24 -17.17 10.38
N LEU A 172 5.50 -16.43 9.29
CA LEU A 172 5.43 -16.97 7.93
C LEU A 172 6.82 -17.36 7.37
N ALA A 173 7.89 -17.16 8.13
CA ALA A 173 9.26 -17.48 7.70
C ALA A 173 9.44 -18.97 7.32
N GLU A 174 8.88 -19.90 8.08
CA GLU A 174 8.93 -21.33 7.81
C GLU A 174 8.24 -21.72 6.49
N LYS A 175 7.31 -20.88 6.02
CA LYS A 175 6.61 -21.02 4.75
C LYS A 175 7.31 -20.29 3.60
N ASN A 176 8.48 -19.70 3.85
CA ASN A 176 9.25 -18.88 2.91
C ASN A 176 8.45 -17.66 2.37
N ILE A 177 7.43 -17.18 3.09
CA ILE A 177 6.68 -15.98 2.76
C ILE A 177 7.40 -14.79 3.39
N LEU A 178 7.97 -13.91 2.56
CA LEU A 178 8.61 -12.70 3.05
C LEU A 178 7.58 -11.58 3.21
N VAL A 179 7.62 -10.92 4.37
CA VAL A 179 6.68 -9.85 4.71
C VAL A 179 7.47 -8.59 5.04
N ASN A 180 7.26 -7.53 4.24
CA ASN A 180 7.93 -6.24 4.44
C ASN A 180 6.93 -5.10 4.29
N SER A 181 7.34 -3.90 4.67
CA SER A 181 6.55 -2.70 4.49
C SER A 181 7.33 -1.56 3.87
N VAL A 182 6.61 -0.72 3.13
CA VAL A 182 7.09 0.58 2.64
C VAL A 182 6.35 1.65 3.44
N ALA A 183 7.07 2.63 3.95
CA ALA A 183 6.52 3.77 4.69
C ALA A 183 6.72 5.06 3.86
N PRO A 184 5.72 5.46 3.06
CA PRO A 184 5.78 6.70 2.29
C PRO A 184 5.83 7.94 3.18
N GLY A 185 6.53 8.98 2.70
CA GLY A 185 6.41 10.35 3.18
C GLY A 185 5.29 11.10 2.49
N PHE A 186 5.54 12.37 2.13
CA PHE A 186 4.61 13.20 1.37
C PHE A 186 4.64 12.79 -0.11
N ILE A 187 3.55 12.19 -0.59
CA ILE A 187 3.43 11.66 -1.96
C ILE A 187 2.26 12.34 -2.68
N ASN A 188 2.51 12.83 -3.89
CA ASN A 188 1.49 13.43 -4.74
C ASN A 188 0.42 12.41 -5.14
N THR A 189 -0.70 12.44 -4.42
CA THR A 189 -1.82 11.51 -4.59
C THR A 189 -3.14 12.21 -4.29
N PRO A 190 -4.27 11.64 -4.70
CA PRO A 190 -5.58 12.18 -4.29
C PRO A 190 -5.82 12.17 -2.76
N LEU A 191 -5.01 11.44 -1.97
CA LEU A 191 -5.10 11.45 -0.51
C LEU A 191 -4.53 12.74 0.10
N SER A 192 -3.59 13.39 -0.58
CA SER A 192 -2.96 14.64 -0.17
C SER A 192 -3.74 15.89 -0.59
N VAL A 193 -4.91 15.72 -1.23
CA VAL A 193 -5.85 16.82 -1.48
C VAL A 193 -6.61 17.12 -0.19
N MET A 194 -6.47 18.34 0.30
CA MET A 194 -7.13 18.82 1.51
C MET A 194 -8.64 18.99 1.30
N LYS A 195 -9.39 19.19 2.39
CA LYS A 195 -10.86 19.37 2.33
C LYS A 195 -11.32 20.58 1.52
N ASP A 196 -10.45 21.59 1.38
CA ASP A 196 -10.68 22.80 0.57
C ASP A 196 -10.32 22.63 -0.92
N GLY A 197 -9.82 21.45 -1.32
CA GLY A 197 -9.41 21.13 -2.69
C GLY A 197 -7.97 21.51 -3.03
N ASN A 198 -7.24 22.15 -2.12
CA ASN A 198 -5.84 22.48 -2.31
C ASN A 198 -4.95 21.27 -2.03
N LEU A 199 -3.74 21.25 -2.59
CA LEU A 199 -2.73 20.28 -2.25
C LEU A 199 -1.99 20.72 -0.97
N GLU A 200 -1.69 19.79 -0.08
CA GLU A 200 -1.02 20.09 1.20
C GLU A 200 0.28 20.87 1.01
N TRP A 201 1.06 20.54 -0.01
CA TRP A 201 2.35 21.21 -0.31
C TRP A 201 2.24 22.56 -1.00
N ASP A 202 1.07 22.97 -1.48
CA ASP A 202 0.83 24.30 -2.00
C ASP A 202 0.48 25.32 -0.90
N THR A 203 0.44 24.86 0.36
CA THR A 203 0.15 25.70 1.52
C THR A 203 1.40 26.44 2.02
N ASP A 204 1.20 27.68 2.51
CA ASP A 204 2.28 28.43 3.19
C ASP A 204 2.85 27.65 4.36
N TRP A 205 1.99 26.91 5.10
CA TRP A 205 2.42 26.09 6.21
C TRP A 205 3.42 24.99 5.78
N PHE A 206 3.15 24.27 4.69
CA PHE A 206 4.05 23.25 4.21
C PHE A 206 5.39 23.85 3.76
N ASN A 207 5.34 24.96 3.01
CA ASN A 207 6.51 25.68 2.55
C ASN A 207 7.34 26.17 3.73
N ASP A 208 6.73 26.81 4.73
CA ASP A 208 7.44 27.33 5.91
C ASP A 208 8.01 26.21 6.79
N VAL A 209 7.29 25.09 6.99
CA VAL A 209 7.72 24.03 7.90
C VAL A 209 8.70 23.07 7.24
N TYR A 210 8.45 22.65 6.00
CA TYR A 210 9.19 21.56 5.38
C TYR A 210 10.22 21.98 4.35
N LEU A 211 9.97 23.04 3.58
CA LEU A 211 10.91 23.49 2.54
C LEU A 211 11.88 24.55 3.06
N LYS A 212 11.38 25.62 3.68
CA LYS A 212 12.19 26.74 4.16
C LYS A 212 13.21 26.34 5.25
N TYR A 213 12.82 25.42 6.15
CA TYR A 213 13.71 24.91 7.21
C TYR A 213 14.36 23.57 6.85
N GLU A 214 14.34 23.17 5.57
CA GLU A 214 14.99 21.96 5.05
C GLU A 214 14.59 20.66 5.79
N LYS A 215 13.40 20.63 6.42
CA LYS A 215 12.87 19.43 7.09
C LYS A 215 12.47 18.33 6.12
N LEU A 216 12.36 18.64 4.85
CA LEU A 216 12.27 17.70 3.73
C LEU A 216 13.56 17.82 2.90
N PRO A 217 14.62 17.06 3.21
CA PRO A 217 15.96 17.24 2.64
C PRO A 217 16.01 17.20 1.10
N MET A 218 15.17 16.35 0.47
CA MET A 218 15.10 16.30 -1.00
C MET A 218 14.38 17.50 -1.62
N GLY A 219 13.80 18.40 -0.84
CA GLY A 219 13.16 19.65 -1.32
C GLY A 219 11.96 19.42 -2.26
N ARG A 220 11.44 18.20 -2.33
CA ARG A 220 10.27 17.85 -3.15
C ARG A 220 9.44 16.77 -2.48
N TYR A 221 8.15 16.79 -2.71
CA TYR A 221 7.30 15.62 -2.44
C TYR A 221 7.62 14.49 -3.43
N GLY A 222 7.29 13.26 -3.04
CA GLY A 222 7.44 12.09 -3.89
C GLY A 222 6.26 11.93 -4.86
N ASN A 223 6.44 11.03 -5.82
CA ASN A 223 5.40 10.58 -6.72
C ASN A 223 5.09 9.09 -6.46
N PRO A 224 3.97 8.57 -6.94
CA PRO A 224 3.65 7.15 -6.85
C PRO A 224 4.77 6.21 -7.32
N ASP A 225 5.53 6.61 -8.34
CA ASP A 225 6.65 5.83 -8.88
C ASP A 225 7.83 5.71 -7.89
N ASP A 226 8.07 6.71 -7.03
CA ASP A 226 9.08 6.65 -5.99
C ASP A 226 8.76 5.49 -5.00
N ILE A 227 7.47 5.27 -4.71
CA ILE A 227 7.00 4.18 -3.85
C ILE A 227 6.99 2.83 -4.60
N ALA A 228 6.55 2.83 -5.84
CA ALA A 228 6.47 1.63 -6.67
C ALA A 228 7.85 0.96 -6.87
N GLY A 229 8.93 1.75 -6.92
CA GLY A 229 10.30 1.25 -6.95
C GLY A 229 10.67 0.42 -5.72
N ALA A 230 10.28 0.88 -4.52
CA ALA A 230 10.52 0.15 -3.27
C ALA A 230 9.67 -1.12 -3.17
N VAL A 231 8.41 -1.07 -3.63
CA VAL A 231 7.54 -2.26 -3.72
C VAL A 231 8.12 -3.29 -4.68
N TYR A 232 8.59 -2.85 -5.86
CA TYR A 232 9.26 -3.72 -6.82
C TYR A 232 10.49 -4.41 -6.19
N PHE A 233 11.33 -3.68 -5.45
CA PHE A 233 12.47 -4.27 -4.74
C PHE A 233 12.00 -5.41 -3.83
N PHE A 234 10.97 -5.21 -2.99
CA PHE A 234 10.45 -6.25 -2.12
C PHE A 234 9.79 -7.42 -2.85
N CYS A 235 9.29 -7.23 -4.07
CA CYS A 235 8.76 -8.29 -4.92
C CYS A 235 9.85 -9.06 -5.68
N SER A 236 11.06 -8.50 -5.80
CA SER A 236 12.16 -9.05 -6.61
C SER A 236 13.04 -10.04 -5.82
N GLU A 237 13.88 -10.77 -6.54
CA GLU A 237 14.91 -11.64 -5.95
C GLU A 237 16.03 -10.86 -5.22
N ASP A 238 16.14 -9.55 -5.47
CA ASP A 238 17.12 -8.69 -4.82
C ASP A 238 16.84 -8.56 -3.31
N SER A 239 15.59 -8.84 -2.88
CA SER A 239 15.16 -8.82 -1.47
C SER A 239 15.00 -10.21 -0.84
N LYS A 240 15.49 -11.29 -1.46
CA LYS A 240 15.26 -12.68 -1.02
C LYS A 240 15.71 -13.00 0.41
N TYR A 241 16.52 -12.18 1.04
CA TYR A 241 16.96 -12.30 2.43
C TYR A 241 16.48 -11.13 3.30
N VAL A 242 15.42 -10.42 2.86
CA VAL A 242 14.85 -9.28 3.57
C VAL A 242 13.41 -9.62 4.00
N THR A 243 13.17 -9.69 5.31
CA THR A 243 11.82 -9.87 5.88
C THR A 243 11.70 -9.10 7.19
N GLY A 244 10.48 -8.67 7.55
CA GLY A 244 10.17 -7.91 8.75
C GLY A 244 10.64 -6.45 8.71
N GLN A 245 11.08 -5.94 7.56
CA GLN A 245 11.63 -4.60 7.43
C GLN A 245 10.58 -3.58 7.02
N THR A 246 10.80 -2.34 7.48
CA THR A 246 10.05 -1.15 7.03
C THR A 246 11.03 -0.22 6.34
N LEU A 247 10.85 -0.02 5.03
CA LEU A 247 11.65 0.92 4.25
C LEU A 247 10.93 2.27 4.19
N LEU A 248 11.54 3.30 4.76
CA LEU A 248 11.05 4.67 4.66
C LEU A 248 11.43 5.22 3.27
N VAL A 249 10.43 5.72 2.56
CA VAL A 249 10.57 6.36 1.23
C VAL A 249 9.91 7.72 1.32
N ASP A 250 10.64 8.68 1.88
CA ASP A 250 10.08 9.91 2.44
C ASP A 250 10.89 11.18 2.14
N GLY A 251 11.85 11.11 1.23
CA GLY A 251 12.71 12.25 0.89
C GLY A 251 13.59 12.72 2.05
N GLY A 252 13.77 11.88 3.08
CA GLY A 252 14.60 12.16 4.25
C GLY A 252 13.89 12.89 5.38
N VAL A 253 12.58 13.15 5.28
CA VAL A 253 11.83 13.92 6.31
C VAL A 253 11.89 13.27 7.70
N SER A 254 11.91 11.96 7.78
CA SER A 254 12.03 11.23 9.05
C SER A 254 13.44 11.25 9.66
N SER A 255 14.46 11.67 8.91
CA SER A 255 15.85 11.74 9.34
C SER A 255 16.24 13.11 9.90
N THR A 256 15.33 14.07 9.87
CA THR A 256 15.55 15.43 10.42
C THR A 256 14.93 15.58 11.82
N PHE A 257 15.41 16.58 12.59
CA PHE A 257 14.94 16.93 13.93
C PHE A 257 13.69 17.80 13.89
#